data_871651f83723de570c28be9deb6316c3
#
_entry.id   871651f83723de570c28be9deb6316c3
#
_cell.length_a   1.000
_cell.length_b   1.000
_cell.length_c   1.000
_cell.angle_alpha   90.00
_cell.angle_beta   90.00
_cell.angle_gamma   90.00
#
_symmetry.space_group_name_H-M   'P 1'
#
loop_
_entity.id
_entity.type
_entity.pdbx_description
1 polymer ?
#
loop_
_entity_poly.entity_id
_entity_poly.type
_entity_poly.pdbx_seq_one_letter_code
_entity_poly.pdbx_strand_id
1 'polypeptide(L)'
;MRVRMKAVGVLPAIMRVLFVTPEMEDFVSVGGLAAVSAALPRALRTLSDIRVIIPGYREVLSRLAPLEVVATCEAEADLPSCVLGLSKTHDGLPVYAVICPELYERDGGPYGDHRQQDWPDNDIRFARFASVAAKLAAGIDKAWQPELVHCNDWPSGLVPAYLAWQGANVPTVLTIHNLAYQGLFDPNTLHRIGAPDSAFTVEGLEFYGKASFLKAGLVYASHLTTVSATYAKEITTAEHGCGMEGLLRNRADARQLSGILNGIDESWDPRTCAALATPFAPGDWDAKDANAEHVRKEFGLALSRGPLFGLVARLVHQKGVDLVLEAADTIVQAGGQIIVTGKGEPRFEKALRDAEARNPENFAAAIRFDDGEARRIFAGSDFTLMPSRYEPCGLSQMYAQKFASLPIGRQTGGLSETIVDGETGFLFPEASAQSLLSGIRRAFSTFGSKQHLNRMREQAMSQRYGWRHSARNYGQLYASVAA
;
A
#
# COMPACT_ATOMS: atom_id res chain seq x y z
N MET A 1 -9.65 15.25 -59.42
CA MET A 1 -9.67 14.31 -58.30
C MET A 1 -8.77 14.88 -57.24
N ARG A 2 -9.35 15.66 -56.23
CA ARG A 2 -8.56 16.27 -55.15
C ARG A 2 -8.50 15.30 -53.97
N VAL A 3 -7.29 14.78 -53.69
CA VAL A 3 -7.03 13.95 -52.54
C VAL A 3 -7.07 14.90 -51.30
N ARG A 4 -8.06 14.71 -50.42
CA ARG A 4 -8.10 15.34 -49.09
C ARG A 4 -7.02 14.66 -48.23
N MET A 5 -5.95 15.38 -47.93
CA MET A 5 -5.05 15.02 -46.85
C MET A 5 -5.85 14.98 -45.52
N LYS A 6 -5.93 13.82 -44.90
CA LYS A 6 -6.43 13.69 -43.52
C LYS A 6 -5.48 14.48 -42.61
N ALA A 7 -6.08 15.34 -41.79
CA ALA A 7 -5.33 16.06 -40.76
C ALA A 7 -4.54 15.06 -39.92
N VAL A 8 -3.26 15.33 -39.77
CA VAL A 8 -2.39 14.68 -38.81
C VAL A 8 -2.98 15.00 -37.45
N GLY A 9 -3.52 13.99 -36.75
CA GLY A 9 -4.05 14.15 -35.41
C GLY A 9 -2.96 14.69 -34.50
N VAL A 10 -3.23 15.83 -33.88
CA VAL A 10 -2.44 16.37 -32.79
C VAL A 10 -2.45 15.28 -31.71
N LEU A 11 -1.28 14.75 -31.35
CA LEU A 11 -1.17 13.86 -30.20
C LEU A 11 -1.79 14.58 -29.01
N PRO A 12 -2.68 13.95 -28.22
CA PRO A 12 -3.26 14.59 -27.06
C PRO A 12 -2.12 15.09 -26.17
N ALA A 13 -2.22 16.32 -25.69
CA ALA A 13 -1.24 16.88 -24.79
C ALA A 13 -1.08 15.95 -23.59
N ILE A 14 0.17 15.62 -23.23
CA ILE A 14 0.47 14.76 -22.09
C ILE A 14 0.04 15.50 -20.83
N MET A 15 -0.97 14.95 -20.11
CA MET A 15 -1.52 15.53 -18.89
C MET A 15 -0.46 15.65 -17.80
N ARG A 16 -0.37 16.81 -17.16
CA ARG A 16 0.51 17.06 -16.02
C ARG A 16 -0.19 16.67 -14.72
N VAL A 17 0.40 15.72 -13.99
CA VAL A 17 -0.18 15.18 -12.77
C VAL A 17 0.76 15.37 -11.59
N LEU A 18 0.28 15.96 -10.50
CA LEU A 18 0.98 16.02 -9.21
C LEU A 18 0.56 14.84 -8.36
N PHE A 19 1.50 13.94 -8.04
CA PHE A 19 1.29 12.81 -7.15
C PHE A 19 1.75 13.15 -5.74
N VAL A 20 0.82 13.27 -4.81
CA VAL A 20 1.05 13.72 -3.42
C VAL A 20 1.10 12.50 -2.51
N THR A 21 2.23 12.28 -1.85
CA THR A 21 2.43 11.11 -0.99
C THR A 21 3.29 11.42 0.23
N PRO A 22 2.96 10.84 1.42
CA PRO A 22 3.77 11.00 2.63
C PRO A 22 4.97 10.05 2.68
N GLU A 23 5.00 9.01 1.88
CA GLU A 23 6.05 7.99 1.86
C GLU A 23 6.32 7.48 0.44
N MET A 24 7.55 7.05 0.19
CA MET A 24 8.00 6.46 -1.07
C MET A 24 9.17 5.53 -0.76
N GLU A 25 9.14 4.30 -1.29
CA GLU A 25 10.12 3.25 -0.96
C GLU A 25 11.57 3.64 -1.27
N ASP A 26 11.76 4.53 -2.25
CA ASP A 26 13.06 5.11 -2.56
C ASP A 26 13.71 5.82 -1.35
N PHE A 27 12.93 6.30 -0.40
CA PHE A 27 13.37 7.15 0.71
C PHE A 27 12.93 6.61 2.07
N VAL A 28 11.61 6.49 2.28
CA VAL A 28 11.01 6.07 3.55
C VAL A 28 9.86 5.11 3.27
N SER A 29 9.76 4.05 4.09
CA SER A 29 8.73 3.03 3.95
C SER A 29 8.17 2.62 5.30
N VAL A 30 6.84 2.67 5.44
CA VAL A 30 6.10 2.17 6.61
C VAL A 30 5.16 1.05 6.22
N GLY A 31 4.64 1.07 4.99
CA GLY A 31 3.68 0.08 4.52
C GLY A 31 3.57 0.01 3.00
N GLY A 32 2.50 -0.61 2.52
CA GLY A 32 2.28 -0.81 1.08
C GLY A 32 2.18 0.47 0.26
N LEU A 33 1.83 1.60 0.88
CA LEU A 33 1.79 2.90 0.20
C LEU A 33 3.16 3.30 -0.35
N ALA A 34 4.25 3.04 0.38
CA ALA A 34 5.59 3.36 -0.07
C ALA A 34 5.94 2.67 -1.40
N ALA A 35 5.64 1.37 -1.52
CA ALA A 35 5.85 0.59 -2.75
C ALA A 35 4.97 1.12 -3.90
N VAL A 36 3.71 1.46 -3.63
CA VAL A 36 2.81 2.08 -4.63
C VAL A 36 3.36 3.42 -5.10
N SER A 37 3.80 4.27 -4.17
CA SER A 37 4.32 5.61 -4.46
C SER A 37 5.65 5.59 -5.22
N ALA A 38 6.43 4.53 -5.09
CA ALA A 38 7.62 4.31 -5.90
C ALA A 38 7.27 3.82 -7.32
N ALA A 39 6.31 2.91 -7.46
CA ALA A 39 6.09 2.20 -8.72
C ALA A 39 5.02 2.84 -9.62
N LEU A 40 3.89 3.29 -9.06
CA LEU A 40 2.78 3.85 -9.85
C LEU A 40 3.17 5.12 -10.62
N PRO A 41 3.84 6.14 -10.03
CA PRO A 41 4.29 7.30 -10.79
C PRO A 41 5.21 6.93 -11.97
N ARG A 42 6.11 5.96 -11.78
CA ARG A 42 6.98 5.46 -12.85
C ARG A 42 6.20 4.79 -13.98
N ALA A 43 5.21 3.97 -13.65
CA ALA A 43 4.36 3.34 -14.65
C ALA A 43 3.49 4.36 -15.42
N LEU A 44 3.08 5.45 -14.76
CA LEU A 44 2.30 6.54 -15.36
C LEU A 44 3.11 7.47 -16.26
N ARG A 45 4.45 7.54 -16.16
CA ARG A 45 5.30 8.41 -16.99
C ARG A 45 5.14 8.19 -18.51
N THR A 46 4.68 7.02 -18.91
CA THR A 46 4.41 6.73 -20.32
C THR A 46 3.07 7.33 -20.80
N LEU A 47 2.22 7.78 -19.87
CA LEU A 47 0.86 8.28 -20.12
C LEU A 47 0.67 9.74 -19.70
N SER A 48 1.51 10.24 -18.77
CA SER A 48 1.38 11.56 -18.14
C SER A 48 2.74 12.16 -17.81
N ASP A 49 2.85 13.50 -17.81
CA ASP A 49 3.95 14.21 -17.17
C ASP A 49 3.69 14.24 -15.66
N ILE A 50 4.22 13.25 -14.95
CA ILE A 50 3.97 13.06 -13.53
C ILE A 50 5.14 13.54 -12.70
N ARG A 51 4.85 14.31 -11.65
CA ARG A 51 5.80 14.71 -10.62
C ARG A 51 5.29 14.32 -9.25
N VAL A 52 6.18 13.90 -8.38
CA VAL A 52 5.86 13.51 -7.00
C VAL A 52 6.13 14.69 -6.07
N ILE A 53 5.32 14.87 -5.01
CA ILE A 53 5.64 15.73 -3.87
C ILE A 53 5.62 14.90 -2.59
N ILE A 54 6.66 15.08 -1.76
CA ILE A 54 6.87 14.35 -0.50
C ILE A 54 7.37 15.32 0.60
N PRO A 55 7.07 15.08 1.89
CA PRO A 55 7.72 15.81 2.97
C PRO A 55 9.24 15.63 2.95
N GLY A 56 9.97 16.69 3.25
CA GLY A 56 11.45 16.69 3.27
C GLY A 56 12.01 16.01 4.51
N TYR A 57 11.74 14.72 4.68
CA TYR A 57 12.37 13.93 5.74
C TYR A 57 13.89 13.87 5.51
N ARG A 58 14.65 13.59 6.55
CA ARG A 58 16.13 13.52 6.49
C ARG A 58 16.60 12.56 5.38
N GLU A 59 15.97 11.40 5.24
CA GLU A 59 16.29 10.40 4.23
C GLU A 59 15.95 10.88 2.82
N VAL A 60 14.86 11.63 2.67
CA VAL A 60 14.47 12.24 1.38
C VAL A 60 15.51 13.26 0.95
N LEU A 61 15.85 14.20 1.85
CA LEU A 61 16.80 15.27 1.54
C LEU A 61 18.20 14.74 1.22
N SER A 62 18.66 13.73 1.96
CA SER A 62 19.97 13.11 1.76
C SER A 62 20.13 12.41 0.40
N ARG A 63 19.03 11.83 -0.11
CA ARG A 63 19.04 11.07 -1.38
C ARG A 63 18.68 11.91 -2.61
N LEU A 64 18.00 13.06 -2.41
CA LEU A 64 17.61 13.96 -3.49
C LEU A 64 18.59 15.12 -3.73
N ALA A 65 19.63 15.27 -2.92
CA ALA A 65 20.60 16.36 -3.11
C ALA A 65 21.36 16.23 -4.45
N PRO A 66 21.62 17.36 -5.18
CA PRO A 66 21.19 18.72 -4.87
C PRO A 66 19.70 18.99 -5.20
N LEU A 67 19.09 19.91 -4.46
CA LEU A 67 17.72 20.38 -4.67
C LEU A 67 17.76 21.81 -5.24
N GLU A 68 17.02 22.04 -6.31
CA GLU A 68 16.74 23.37 -6.84
C GLU A 68 15.60 24.01 -6.05
N VAL A 69 15.78 25.21 -5.52
CA VAL A 69 14.72 25.95 -4.82
C VAL A 69 13.72 26.47 -5.84
N VAL A 70 12.46 26.03 -5.71
CA VAL A 70 11.36 26.44 -6.58
C VAL A 70 10.59 27.62 -6.00
N ALA A 71 10.30 27.58 -4.69
CA ALA A 71 9.54 28.62 -4.01
C ALA A 71 9.80 28.60 -2.49
N THR A 72 9.55 29.72 -1.86
CA THR A 72 9.41 29.84 -0.39
C THR A 72 7.93 30.01 -0.06
N CYS A 73 7.46 29.30 0.95
CA CYS A 73 6.12 29.42 1.49
C CYS A 73 6.20 30.07 2.88
N GLU A 74 5.61 31.25 3.01
CA GLU A 74 5.57 31.97 4.27
C GLU A 74 4.79 31.19 5.34
N ALA A 75 5.01 31.55 6.62
CA ALA A 75 4.24 31.05 7.73
C ALA A 75 2.77 31.49 7.61
N GLU A 76 1.83 30.61 7.98
CA GLU A 76 0.38 30.87 7.88
C GLU A 76 -0.33 30.11 9.01
N ALA A 77 -1.08 30.80 9.87
CA ALA A 77 -1.58 30.25 11.14
C ALA A 77 -0.41 29.64 11.94
N ASP A 78 -0.53 28.39 12.43
CA ASP A 78 0.58 27.68 13.09
C ASP A 78 1.46 26.89 12.11
N LEU A 79 1.25 27.04 10.80
CA LEU A 79 2.07 26.38 9.79
C LEU A 79 3.36 27.15 9.57
N PRO A 80 4.53 26.62 9.92
CA PRO A 80 5.79 27.33 9.81
C PRO A 80 6.20 27.59 8.37
N SER A 81 7.07 28.58 8.13
CA SER A 81 7.66 28.82 6.81
C SER A 81 8.41 27.59 6.31
N CYS A 82 8.43 27.38 5.01
CA CYS A 82 9.16 26.28 4.41
C CYS A 82 9.61 26.59 3.00
N VAL A 83 10.49 25.76 2.47
CA VAL A 83 10.99 25.85 1.10
C VAL A 83 10.49 24.65 0.28
N LEU A 84 10.07 24.90 -0.95
CA LEU A 84 9.78 23.86 -1.92
C LEU A 84 11.02 23.67 -2.81
N GLY A 85 11.64 22.50 -2.69
CA GLY A 85 12.79 22.10 -3.51
C GLY A 85 12.38 21.08 -4.58
N LEU A 86 13.04 21.08 -5.73
CA LEU A 86 12.86 20.12 -6.81
C LEU A 86 14.17 19.39 -7.09
N SER A 87 14.10 18.09 -7.27
CA SER A 87 15.19 17.25 -7.77
C SER A 87 14.62 16.06 -8.56
N LYS A 88 15.46 15.09 -8.89
CA LYS A 88 15.06 13.87 -9.59
C LYS A 88 15.64 12.65 -8.89
N THR A 89 14.90 11.55 -8.92
CA THR A 89 15.45 10.24 -8.57
C THR A 89 16.53 9.81 -9.59
N HIS A 90 17.28 8.78 -9.26
CA HIS A 90 18.34 8.25 -10.15
C HIS A 90 17.83 7.87 -11.57
N ASP A 91 16.57 7.46 -11.69
CA ASP A 91 15.91 7.14 -12.96
C ASP A 91 15.17 8.34 -13.59
N GLY A 92 15.37 9.54 -13.03
CA GLY A 92 14.89 10.81 -13.59
C GLY A 92 13.42 11.14 -13.30
N LEU A 93 12.76 10.50 -12.31
CA LEU A 93 11.42 10.92 -11.86
C LEU A 93 11.54 12.24 -11.09
N PRO A 94 10.84 13.34 -11.49
CA PRO A 94 10.88 14.59 -10.77
C PRO A 94 10.17 14.48 -9.41
N VAL A 95 10.84 14.96 -8.36
CA VAL A 95 10.33 14.92 -6.98
C VAL A 95 10.50 16.29 -6.33
N TYR A 96 9.39 16.85 -5.88
CA TYR A 96 9.36 18.01 -4.99
C TYR A 96 9.50 17.56 -3.53
N ALA A 97 10.35 18.23 -2.78
CA ALA A 97 10.46 18.04 -1.33
C ALA A 97 10.00 19.30 -0.61
N VAL A 98 9.11 19.13 0.38
CA VAL A 98 8.71 20.22 1.29
C VAL A 98 9.71 20.30 2.42
N ILE A 99 10.64 21.24 2.33
CA ILE A 99 11.77 21.40 3.27
C ILE A 99 11.32 22.28 4.43
N CYS A 100 11.08 21.66 5.58
CA CYS A 100 10.73 22.31 6.83
C CYS A 100 11.41 21.53 7.97
N PRO A 101 12.65 21.88 8.37
CA PRO A 101 13.44 21.07 9.30
C PRO A 101 12.75 20.82 10.62
N GLU A 102 12.09 21.81 11.19
CA GLU A 102 11.38 21.68 12.47
C GLU A 102 10.24 20.65 12.44
N LEU A 103 9.63 20.40 11.26
CA LEU A 103 8.57 19.43 11.11
C LEU A 103 9.06 18.05 10.65
N TYR A 104 10.09 17.97 9.81
CA TYR A 104 10.42 16.73 9.12
C TYR A 104 11.82 16.17 9.39
N GLU A 105 12.78 16.98 9.88
CA GLU A 105 14.12 16.50 10.23
C GLU A 105 14.17 15.93 11.65
N ARG A 106 13.52 14.80 11.86
CA ARG A 106 13.41 14.13 13.17
C ARG A 106 13.92 12.71 13.11
N ASP A 107 14.39 12.21 14.24
CA ASP A 107 14.76 10.79 14.39
C ASP A 107 13.50 9.97 14.65
N GLY A 108 13.11 9.17 13.67
CA GLY A 108 11.90 8.34 13.71
C GLY A 108 11.32 8.11 12.32
N GLY A 109 10.07 7.68 12.26
CA GLY A 109 9.37 7.45 11.02
C GLY A 109 8.53 8.65 10.56
N PRO A 110 7.91 8.56 9.39
CA PRO A 110 7.00 9.58 8.87
C PRO A 110 5.87 9.97 9.82
N TYR A 111 5.36 9.03 10.61
CA TYR A 111 4.17 9.22 11.45
C TYR A 111 4.47 9.30 12.95
N GLY A 112 5.58 8.76 13.41
CA GLY A 112 5.89 8.65 14.82
C GLY A 112 7.36 8.36 15.12
N ASP A 113 7.66 8.28 16.40
CA ASP A 113 9.00 8.01 16.91
C ASP A 113 9.41 6.51 16.83
N HIS A 114 10.60 6.19 17.30
CA HIS A 114 11.11 4.81 17.32
C HIS A 114 10.32 3.86 18.25
N ARG A 115 9.48 4.41 19.15
CA ARG A 115 8.58 3.66 20.03
C ARG A 115 7.20 3.45 19.40
N GLN A 116 7.02 3.84 18.13
CA GLN A 116 5.76 3.82 17.41
C GLN A 116 4.67 4.69 18.05
N GLN A 117 5.07 5.76 18.74
CA GLN A 117 4.15 6.79 19.21
C GLN A 117 4.05 7.88 18.15
N ASP A 118 2.82 8.23 17.80
CA ASP A 118 2.57 9.29 16.82
C ASP A 118 3.19 10.61 17.25
N TRP A 119 3.72 11.37 16.29
CA TRP A 119 4.18 12.72 16.55
C TRP A 119 2.99 13.57 17.00
N PRO A 120 3.11 14.30 18.12
CA PRO A 120 2.00 15.07 18.71
C PRO A 120 1.52 16.23 17.83
N ASP A 121 2.32 16.64 16.87
CA ASP A 121 2.07 17.72 15.91
C ASP A 121 1.83 17.20 14.48
N ASN A 122 1.37 15.95 14.31
CA ASN A 122 1.05 15.40 13.00
C ASN A 122 -0.02 16.22 12.27
N ASP A 123 -0.89 16.91 12.98
CA ASP A 123 -1.84 17.86 12.40
C ASP A 123 -1.12 18.99 11.64
N ILE A 124 -0.13 19.64 12.27
CA ILE A 124 0.66 20.71 11.65
C ILE A 124 1.55 20.17 10.54
N ARG A 125 2.20 19.04 10.77
CA ARG A 125 3.12 18.41 9.81
C ARG A 125 2.41 18.11 8.47
N PHE A 126 1.28 17.41 8.53
CA PHE A 126 0.58 17.02 7.31
C PHE A 126 -0.32 18.14 6.76
N ALA A 127 -0.78 19.08 7.59
CA ALA A 127 -1.41 20.29 7.07
C ALA A 127 -0.42 21.18 6.30
N ARG A 128 0.83 21.37 6.81
CA ARG A 128 1.86 22.10 6.06
C ARG A 128 2.19 21.44 4.74
N PHE A 129 2.36 20.13 4.73
CA PHE A 129 2.56 19.35 3.52
C PHE A 129 1.43 19.55 2.50
N ALA A 130 0.19 19.40 2.94
CA ALA A 130 -0.99 19.56 2.09
C ALA A 130 -1.17 21.00 1.58
N SER A 131 -0.91 22.01 2.42
CA SER A 131 -0.94 23.43 2.02
C SER A 131 0.04 23.73 0.90
N VAL A 132 1.29 23.23 1.00
CA VAL A 132 2.30 23.41 -0.06
C VAL A 132 1.91 22.67 -1.34
N ALA A 133 1.38 21.46 -1.24
CA ALA A 133 0.88 20.71 -2.41
C ALA A 133 -0.27 21.44 -3.10
N ALA A 134 -1.20 22.05 -2.34
CA ALA A 134 -2.27 22.88 -2.89
C ALA A 134 -1.73 24.16 -3.56
N LYS A 135 -0.76 24.85 -2.95
CA LYS A 135 -0.08 26.01 -3.54
C LYS A 135 0.68 25.64 -4.82
N LEU A 136 1.31 24.46 -4.87
CA LEU A 136 1.94 23.95 -6.09
C LEU A 136 0.90 23.69 -7.19
N ALA A 137 -0.22 23.11 -6.85
CA ALA A 137 -1.34 22.90 -7.78
C ALA A 137 -1.93 24.23 -8.29
N ALA A 138 -1.98 25.26 -7.44
CA ALA A 138 -2.43 26.60 -7.80
C ALA A 138 -1.37 27.42 -8.59
N GLY A 139 -0.17 26.86 -8.88
CA GLY A 139 0.83 27.47 -9.77
C GLY A 139 1.91 28.29 -9.07
N ILE A 140 2.34 27.89 -7.86
CA ILE A 140 3.50 28.50 -7.20
C ILE A 140 4.80 28.25 -7.98
N ASP A 141 4.91 27.06 -8.61
CA ASP A 141 5.97 26.79 -9.61
C ASP A 141 5.55 27.40 -10.96
N LYS A 142 6.27 28.43 -11.40
CA LYS A 142 5.97 29.12 -12.66
C LYS A 142 6.39 28.33 -13.90
N ALA A 143 7.24 27.32 -13.74
CA ALA A 143 7.71 26.48 -14.83
C ALA A 143 6.81 25.27 -15.09
N TRP A 144 6.03 24.85 -14.07
CA TRP A 144 5.17 23.65 -14.16
C TRP A 144 3.96 23.75 -13.26
N GLN A 145 2.78 23.58 -13.82
CA GLN A 145 1.52 23.57 -13.10
C GLN A 145 0.76 22.28 -13.46
N PRO A 146 0.31 21.48 -12.48
CA PRO A 146 -0.48 20.27 -12.74
C PRO A 146 -1.88 20.61 -13.23
N GLU A 147 -2.42 19.73 -14.05
CA GLU A 147 -3.81 19.74 -14.52
C GLU A 147 -4.71 18.84 -13.65
N LEU A 148 -4.08 17.97 -12.84
CA LEU A 148 -4.74 17.09 -11.88
C LEU A 148 -3.81 16.81 -10.69
N VAL A 149 -4.39 16.69 -9.50
CA VAL A 149 -3.67 16.27 -8.28
C VAL A 149 -4.16 14.91 -7.84
N HIS A 150 -3.24 13.96 -7.63
CA HIS A 150 -3.53 12.64 -7.08
C HIS A 150 -2.99 12.55 -5.65
N CYS A 151 -3.89 12.55 -4.69
CA CYS A 151 -3.62 12.48 -3.25
C CYS A 151 -3.67 11.03 -2.74
N ASN A 152 -2.88 10.69 -1.73
CA ASN A 152 -2.79 9.35 -1.17
C ASN A 152 -2.97 9.38 0.35
N ASP A 153 -4.01 8.70 0.85
CA ASP A 153 -4.39 8.57 2.25
C ASP A 153 -4.56 9.91 3.01
N TRP A 154 -4.80 9.81 4.31
CA TRP A 154 -5.09 10.93 5.20
C TRP A 154 -4.01 12.04 5.25
N PRO A 155 -2.69 11.74 5.11
CA PRO A 155 -1.68 12.81 5.16
C PRO A 155 -1.77 13.81 4.02
N SER A 156 -2.40 13.43 2.91
CA SER A 156 -2.67 14.31 1.77
C SER A 156 -4.14 14.72 1.68
N GLY A 157 -4.98 14.28 2.61
CA GLY A 157 -6.43 14.48 2.59
C GLY A 157 -6.87 15.94 2.65
N LEU A 158 -6.05 16.84 3.21
CA LEU A 158 -6.33 18.27 3.21
C LEU A 158 -6.06 18.98 1.87
N VAL A 159 -5.35 18.36 0.91
CA VAL A 159 -5.04 19.04 -0.37
C VAL A 159 -6.31 19.45 -1.13
N PRO A 160 -7.30 18.55 -1.35
CA PRO A 160 -8.56 18.94 -1.98
C PRO A 160 -9.31 20.03 -1.20
N ALA A 161 -9.26 19.97 0.13
CA ALA A 161 -9.92 20.96 0.98
C ALA A 161 -9.27 22.34 0.86
N TYR A 162 -7.93 22.44 0.93
CA TYR A 162 -7.23 23.70 0.72
C TYR A 162 -7.50 24.31 -0.66
N LEU A 163 -7.52 23.49 -1.71
CA LEU A 163 -7.88 23.98 -3.05
C LEU A 163 -9.29 24.55 -3.08
N ALA A 164 -10.27 23.85 -2.49
CA ALA A 164 -11.65 24.32 -2.42
C ALA A 164 -11.80 25.61 -1.60
N TRP A 165 -11.14 25.70 -0.44
CA TRP A 165 -11.19 26.90 0.41
C TRP A 165 -10.52 28.12 -0.22
N GLN A 166 -9.53 27.89 -1.08
CA GLN A 166 -8.84 28.94 -1.84
C GLN A 166 -9.55 29.29 -3.16
N GLY A 167 -10.64 28.60 -3.51
CA GLY A 167 -11.37 28.80 -4.77
C GLY A 167 -10.58 28.33 -6.01
N ALA A 168 -9.59 27.47 -5.85
CA ALA A 168 -8.81 26.92 -6.94
C ALA A 168 -9.55 25.71 -7.57
N ASN A 169 -9.76 25.79 -8.89
CA ASN A 169 -10.48 24.76 -9.63
C ASN A 169 -9.50 23.76 -10.29
N VAL A 170 -8.82 22.97 -9.50
CA VAL A 170 -7.91 21.90 -9.97
C VAL A 170 -8.53 20.55 -9.61
N PRO A 171 -8.78 19.68 -10.60
CA PRO A 171 -9.34 18.34 -10.34
C PRO A 171 -8.45 17.52 -9.41
N THR A 172 -9.07 16.79 -8.48
CA THR A 172 -8.35 15.99 -7.51
C THR A 172 -8.87 14.55 -7.46
N VAL A 173 -7.95 13.60 -7.37
CA VAL A 173 -8.23 12.19 -7.06
C VAL A 173 -7.63 11.88 -5.70
N LEU A 174 -8.38 11.26 -4.79
CA LEU A 174 -7.86 10.75 -3.52
C LEU A 174 -7.93 9.22 -3.53
N THR A 175 -6.79 8.57 -3.35
CA THR A 175 -6.71 7.12 -3.14
C THR A 175 -6.70 6.78 -1.66
N ILE A 176 -7.65 5.93 -1.25
CA ILE A 176 -7.76 5.34 0.08
C ILE A 176 -7.01 4.01 0.04
N HIS A 177 -5.83 3.95 0.67
CA HIS A 177 -5.08 2.70 0.79
C HIS A 177 -5.55 1.87 1.98
N ASN A 178 -5.93 2.53 3.08
CA ASN A 178 -6.52 1.87 4.24
C ASN A 178 -7.41 2.86 5.02
N LEU A 179 -8.72 2.66 4.96
CA LEU A 179 -9.73 3.52 5.57
C LEU A 179 -9.65 3.59 7.11
N ALA A 180 -9.01 2.61 7.75
CA ALA A 180 -8.83 2.61 9.21
C ALA A 180 -7.90 3.74 9.71
N TYR A 181 -7.07 4.30 8.84
CA TYR A 181 -6.20 5.44 9.18
C TYR A 181 -6.85 6.74 8.72
N GLN A 182 -7.39 7.51 9.65
CA GLN A 182 -8.26 8.64 9.36
C GLN A 182 -7.64 10.01 9.62
N GLY A 183 -6.49 10.07 10.30
CA GLY A 183 -5.87 11.35 10.70
C GLY A 183 -6.83 12.17 11.54
N LEU A 184 -7.11 11.69 12.76
CA LEU A 184 -8.06 12.30 13.71
C LEU A 184 -7.33 13.22 14.68
N PHE A 185 -7.73 14.47 14.72
CA PHE A 185 -7.12 15.50 15.55
C PHE A 185 -8.16 16.25 16.40
N ASP A 186 -7.67 17.01 17.36
CA ASP A 186 -8.52 17.87 18.19
C ASP A 186 -9.19 18.97 17.33
N PRO A 187 -10.43 19.39 17.62
CA PRO A 187 -11.09 20.46 16.87
C PRO A 187 -10.30 21.78 16.82
N ASN A 188 -9.48 22.10 17.84
CA ASN A 188 -8.62 23.29 17.83
C ASN A 188 -7.60 23.29 16.67
N THR A 189 -7.35 22.12 16.06
CA THR A 189 -6.51 21.99 14.87
C THR A 189 -6.98 22.91 13.74
N LEU A 190 -8.28 23.19 13.58
CA LEU A 190 -8.78 24.02 12.50
C LEU A 190 -8.11 25.40 12.45
N HIS A 191 -8.06 26.10 13.58
CA HIS A 191 -7.39 27.40 13.66
C HIS A 191 -5.90 27.29 13.37
N ARG A 192 -5.26 26.25 13.89
CA ARG A 192 -3.82 25.99 13.73
C ARG A 192 -3.41 25.74 12.28
N ILE A 193 -4.29 25.14 11.49
CA ILE A 193 -4.03 24.79 10.06
C ILE A 193 -4.59 25.82 9.09
N GLY A 194 -5.21 26.92 9.57
CA GLY A 194 -5.83 27.94 8.72
C GLY A 194 -7.08 27.47 7.99
N ALA A 195 -7.80 26.47 8.53
CA ALA A 195 -9.08 26.05 7.99
C ALA A 195 -10.19 27.05 8.34
N PRO A 196 -11.17 27.32 7.47
CA PRO A 196 -12.30 28.17 7.83
C PRO A 196 -13.20 27.47 8.85
N ASP A 197 -13.79 28.23 9.77
CA ASP A 197 -14.70 27.71 10.81
C ASP A 197 -15.86 26.90 10.21
N SER A 198 -16.33 27.30 9.04
CA SER A 198 -17.39 26.60 8.28
C SER A 198 -16.99 25.18 7.83
N ALA A 199 -15.72 24.82 7.90
CA ALA A 199 -15.26 23.47 7.53
C ALA A 199 -15.53 22.43 8.62
N PHE A 200 -15.75 22.86 9.88
CA PHE A 200 -16.03 21.92 11.00
C PHE A 200 -17.53 21.60 11.08
N THR A 201 -18.02 20.91 10.10
CA THR A 201 -19.41 20.43 10.00
C THR A 201 -19.44 18.95 9.62
N VAL A 202 -20.60 18.34 9.78
CA VAL A 202 -20.83 16.93 9.36
C VAL A 202 -20.62 16.75 7.86
N GLU A 203 -20.90 17.77 7.05
CA GLU A 203 -20.66 17.81 5.60
C GLU A 203 -19.20 18.19 5.26
N GLY A 204 -18.41 18.57 6.24
CA GLY A 204 -17.00 18.92 6.12
C GLY A 204 -16.07 17.87 6.74
N LEU A 205 -15.12 18.33 7.52
CA LEU A 205 -14.08 17.45 8.13
C LEU A 205 -14.38 17.01 9.57
N GLU A 206 -15.52 17.44 10.17
CA GLU A 206 -15.93 16.96 11.50
C GLU A 206 -16.26 15.47 11.47
N PHE A 207 -15.71 14.71 12.42
CA PHE A 207 -15.95 13.27 12.54
C PHE A 207 -15.95 12.86 14.02
N TYR A 208 -17.17 12.63 14.58
CA TYR A 208 -17.39 12.28 15.98
C TYR A 208 -16.66 13.21 16.95
N GLY A 209 -16.77 14.51 16.75
CA GLY A 209 -16.14 15.53 17.58
C GLY A 209 -14.64 15.74 17.35
N LYS A 210 -14.06 15.14 16.31
CA LYS A 210 -12.67 15.28 15.88
C LYS A 210 -12.60 15.90 14.49
N ALA A 211 -11.46 16.49 14.15
CA ALA A 211 -11.13 16.88 12.78
C ALA A 211 -10.47 15.69 12.07
N SER A 212 -11.10 15.18 10.99
CA SER A 212 -10.55 14.08 10.19
C SER A 212 -9.99 14.60 8.87
N PHE A 213 -8.68 14.44 8.66
CA PHE A 213 -8.03 14.82 7.41
C PHE A 213 -8.43 13.92 6.25
N LEU A 214 -8.63 12.61 6.52
CA LEU A 214 -9.15 11.72 5.50
C LEU A 214 -10.56 12.15 5.07
N LYS A 215 -11.46 12.42 6.02
CA LYS A 215 -12.81 12.86 5.71
C LYS A 215 -12.83 14.15 4.88
N ALA A 216 -11.95 15.11 5.19
CA ALA A 216 -11.79 16.30 4.34
C ALA A 216 -11.49 15.90 2.89
N GLY A 217 -10.56 14.99 2.68
CA GLY A 217 -10.27 14.46 1.35
C GLY A 217 -11.46 13.75 0.70
N LEU A 218 -12.20 12.93 1.47
CA LEU A 218 -13.39 12.23 0.98
C LEU A 218 -14.50 13.20 0.53
N VAL A 219 -14.63 14.32 1.21
CA VAL A 219 -15.65 15.35 0.92
C VAL A 219 -15.25 16.21 -0.29
N TYR A 220 -14.02 16.73 -0.29
CA TYR A 220 -13.60 17.77 -1.22
C TYR A 220 -12.95 17.24 -2.51
N ALA A 221 -12.48 15.97 -2.57
CA ALA A 221 -11.90 15.44 -3.79
C ALA A 221 -12.93 15.30 -4.92
N SER A 222 -12.52 15.52 -6.16
CA SER A 222 -13.37 15.33 -7.34
C SER A 222 -13.73 13.86 -7.53
N HIS A 223 -12.80 12.93 -7.27
CA HIS A 223 -13.03 11.50 -7.36
C HIS A 223 -12.25 10.75 -6.28
N LEU A 224 -12.84 9.68 -5.78
CA LEU A 224 -12.21 8.78 -4.81
C LEU A 224 -11.80 7.47 -5.48
N THR A 225 -10.62 6.98 -5.14
CA THR A 225 -10.24 5.62 -5.50
C THR A 225 -9.87 4.82 -4.26
N THR A 226 -9.90 3.52 -4.39
CA THR A 226 -9.26 2.60 -3.45
C THR A 226 -8.59 1.46 -4.21
N VAL A 227 -7.91 0.59 -3.51
CA VAL A 227 -6.89 -0.31 -4.06
C VAL A 227 -7.40 -1.69 -4.46
N SER A 228 -8.72 -1.86 -4.54
CA SER A 228 -9.40 -3.00 -5.19
C SER A 228 -10.88 -2.70 -5.42
N ALA A 229 -11.52 -3.33 -6.39
CA ALA A 229 -12.94 -3.15 -6.67
C ALA A 229 -13.81 -3.77 -5.56
N THR A 230 -13.35 -4.85 -4.96
CA THR A 230 -14.01 -5.49 -3.81
C THR A 230 -13.96 -4.56 -2.60
N TYR A 231 -12.79 -4.00 -2.28
CA TYR A 231 -12.66 -3.08 -1.16
C TYR A 231 -13.48 -1.79 -1.37
N ALA A 232 -13.59 -1.28 -2.60
CA ALA A 232 -14.47 -0.15 -2.91
C ALA A 232 -15.94 -0.43 -2.54
N LYS A 233 -16.39 -1.68 -2.64
CA LYS A 233 -17.74 -2.09 -2.18
C LYS A 233 -17.78 -2.30 -0.66
N GLU A 234 -16.78 -2.95 -0.08
CA GLU A 234 -16.71 -3.24 1.35
C GLU A 234 -16.77 -1.97 2.18
N ILE A 235 -16.01 -0.91 1.82
CA ILE A 235 -15.98 0.35 2.58
C ILE A 235 -17.29 1.15 2.52
N THR A 236 -18.24 0.78 1.69
CA THR A 236 -19.61 1.35 1.69
C THR A 236 -20.55 0.64 2.66
N THR A 237 -20.08 -0.37 3.40
CA THR A 237 -20.86 -1.14 4.37
C THR A 237 -20.50 -0.75 5.80
N ALA A 238 -21.41 -0.96 6.74
CA ALA A 238 -21.18 -0.68 8.17
C ALA A 238 -20.03 -1.51 8.76
N GLU A 239 -19.76 -2.71 8.22
CA GLU A 239 -18.69 -3.60 8.70
C GLU A 239 -17.30 -3.04 8.42
N HIS A 240 -17.11 -2.38 7.25
CA HIS A 240 -15.79 -1.94 6.79
C HIS A 240 -15.67 -0.44 6.55
N GLY A 241 -16.77 0.32 6.70
CA GLY A 241 -16.84 1.76 6.42
C GLY A 241 -16.23 2.65 7.51
N CYS A 242 -15.85 2.08 8.67
CA CYS A 242 -15.21 2.80 9.77
C CYS A 242 -15.96 4.08 10.20
N GLY A 243 -17.31 4.10 10.10
CA GLY A 243 -18.16 5.25 10.37
C GLY A 243 -18.29 6.24 9.22
N MET A 244 -17.65 5.99 8.08
CA MET A 244 -17.73 6.83 6.86
C MET A 244 -18.54 6.15 5.73
N GLU A 245 -19.17 5.01 5.99
CA GLU A 245 -19.90 4.24 4.99
C GLU A 245 -21.04 5.02 4.31
N GLY A 246 -21.71 5.90 5.04
CA GLY A 246 -22.76 6.76 4.47
C GLY A 246 -22.23 7.73 3.42
N LEU A 247 -21.12 8.42 3.73
CA LEU A 247 -20.42 9.30 2.79
C LEU A 247 -19.90 8.52 1.58
N LEU A 248 -19.23 7.39 1.82
CA LEU A 248 -18.66 6.55 0.75
C LEU A 248 -19.73 5.95 -0.15
N ARG A 249 -20.90 5.59 0.39
CA ARG A 249 -22.06 5.14 -0.39
C ARG A 249 -22.57 6.24 -1.30
N ASN A 250 -22.74 7.46 -0.79
CA ASN A 250 -23.15 8.61 -1.61
C ASN A 250 -22.16 8.87 -2.75
N ARG A 251 -20.85 8.76 -2.48
CA ARG A 251 -19.81 8.90 -3.53
C ARG A 251 -19.87 7.76 -4.55
N ALA A 252 -20.13 6.53 -4.11
CA ALA A 252 -20.31 5.38 -5.00
C ALA A 252 -21.56 5.53 -5.89
N ASP A 253 -22.70 5.94 -5.32
CA ASP A 253 -23.95 6.16 -6.04
C ASP A 253 -23.81 7.29 -7.09
N ALA A 254 -23.01 8.32 -6.77
CA ALA A 254 -22.62 9.38 -7.71
C ALA A 254 -21.55 8.94 -8.74
N ARG A 255 -21.11 7.68 -8.73
CA ARG A 255 -20.02 7.15 -9.56
C ARG A 255 -18.68 7.87 -9.36
N GLN A 256 -18.46 8.35 -8.16
CA GLN A 256 -17.24 9.06 -7.75
C GLN A 256 -16.36 8.22 -6.80
N LEU A 257 -16.55 6.90 -6.76
CA LEU A 257 -15.71 5.94 -6.05
C LEU A 257 -15.38 4.77 -6.98
N SER A 258 -14.10 4.49 -7.16
CA SER A 258 -13.61 3.40 -7.99
C SER A 258 -12.58 2.54 -7.24
N GLY A 259 -12.52 1.25 -7.54
CA GLY A 259 -11.45 0.37 -7.08
C GLY A 259 -10.46 0.10 -8.21
N ILE A 260 -9.17 0.35 -7.98
CA ILE A 260 -8.08 0.07 -8.94
C ILE A 260 -7.03 -0.76 -8.22
N LEU A 261 -6.88 -2.01 -8.64
CA LEU A 261 -5.93 -2.95 -8.03
C LEU A 261 -4.49 -2.44 -8.20
N ASN A 262 -3.69 -2.49 -7.13
CA ASN A 262 -2.26 -2.19 -7.21
C ASN A 262 -1.51 -3.25 -8.02
N GLY A 263 -0.39 -2.86 -8.59
CA GLY A 263 0.59 -3.78 -9.17
C GLY A 263 1.69 -4.17 -8.19
N ILE A 264 2.61 -4.99 -8.65
CA ILE A 264 3.89 -5.29 -7.99
C ILE A 264 5.05 -4.98 -8.94
N ASP A 265 6.21 -4.71 -8.35
CA ASP A 265 7.43 -4.42 -9.09
C ASP A 265 7.99 -5.69 -9.78
N GLU A 266 8.63 -5.51 -10.93
CA GLU A 266 9.20 -6.60 -11.73
C GLU A 266 10.40 -7.28 -11.04
N SER A 267 10.99 -6.68 -10.00
CA SER A 267 12.04 -7.32 -9.17
C SER A 267 11.54 -8.50 -8.33
N TRP A 268 10.21 -8.65 -8.19
CA TRP A 268 9.60 -9.83 -7.57
C TRP A 268 9.52 -11.00 -8.58
N ASP A 269 10.70 -11.43 -9.05
CA ASP A 269 10.85 -12.50 -10.02
C ASP A 269 11.87 -13.55 -9.50
N PRO A 270 11.44 -14.80 -9.23
CA PRO A 270 12.34 -15.84 -8.69
C PRO A 270 13.47 -16.22 -9.66
N ARG A 271 13.37 -15.88 -10.95
CA ARG A 271 14.43 -16.17 -11.95
C ARG A 271 15.67 -15.29 -11.77
N THR A 272 15.49 -14.08 -11.24
CA THR A 272 16.52 -13.04 -11.16
C THR A 272 16.78 -12.56 -9.74
N CYS A 273 16.04 -13.06 -8.76
CA CYS A 273 16.14 -12.63 -7.37
C CYS A 273 17.45 -13.14 -6.72
N ALA A 274 18.37 -12.22 -6.48
CA ALA A 274 19.67 -12.52 -5.86
C ALA A 274 19.60 -12.98 -4.39
N ALA A 275 18.45 -12.77 -3.72
CA ALA A 275 18.26 -13.19 -2.33
C ALA A 275 18.00 -14.69 -2.19
N LEU A 276 17.69 -15.41 -3.27
CA LEU A 276 17.38 -16.84 -3.23
C LEU A 276 18.63 -17.71 -3.18
N ALA A 277 18.55 -18.83 -2.49
CA ALA A 277 19.59 -19.85 -2.53
C ALA A 277 19.75 -20.44 -3.93
N THR A 278 18.64 -20.64 -4.64
CA THR A 278 18.61 -21.12 -6.02
C THR A 278 17.50 -20.38 -6.79
N PRO A 279 17.84 -19.54 -7.78
CA PRO A 279 16.83 -18.98 -8.70
C PRO A 279 16.08 -20.09 -9.43
N PHE A 280 14.79 -19.85 -9.75
CA PHE A 280 13.96 -20.87 -10.43
C PHE A 280 12.92 -20.26 -11.36
N ALA A 281 12.50 -21.05 -12.35
CA ALA A 281 11.44 -20.73 -13.28
C ALA A 281 10.23 -21.69 -13.07
N PRO A 282 9.05 -21.40 -13.66
CA PRO A 282 7.95 -22.38 -13.70
C PRO A 282 8.41 -23.72 -14.26
N GLY A 283 8.13 -24.81 -13.56
CA GLY A 283 8.57 -26.16 -13.92
C GLY A 283 9.86 -26.63 -13.24
N ASP A 284 10.65 -25.73 -12.67
CA ASP A 284 11.89 -26.06 -11.96
C ASP A 284 11.61 -26.30 -10.45
N TRP A 285 10.93 -27.40 -10.18
CA TRP A 285 10.46 -27.70 -8.82
C TRP A 285 11.56 -28.22 -7.91
N ASP A 286 12.64 -28.79 -8.45
CA ASP A 286 13.82 -29.20 -7.66
C ASP A 286 14.52 -27.96 -7.07
N ALA A 287 14.62 -26.87 -7.82
CA ALA A 287 15.14 -25.61 -7.32
C ALA A 287 14.20 -24.97 -6.28
N LYS A 288 12.88 -25.10 -6.45
CA LYS A 288 11.89 -24.68 -5.44
C LYS A 288 12.06 -25.47 -4.15
N ASP A 289 12.24 -26.79 -4.23
CA ASP A 289 12.45 -27.67 -3.08
C ASP A 289 13.81 -27.34 -2.37
N ALA A 290 14.87 -27.01 -3.13
CA ALA A 290 16.15 -26.56 -2.57
C ALA A 290 16.00 -25.24 -1.78
N ASN A 291 15.17 -24.28 -2.24
CA ASN A 291 14.85 -23.08 -1.47
C ASN A 291 14.08 -23.42 -0.18
N ALA A 292 13.17 -24.40 -0.22
CA ALA A 292 12.44 -24.86 0.96
C ALA A 292 13.39 -25.48 2.03
N GLU A 293 14.37 -26.27 1.60
CA GLU A 293 15.40 -26.81 2.50
C GLU A 293 16.30 -25.71 3.08
N HIS A 294 16.71 -24.75 2.24
CA HIS A 294 17.52 -23.61 2.67
C HIS A 294 16.80 -22.81 3.77
N VAL A 295 15.53 -22.47 3.55
CA VAL A 295 14.72 -21.69 4.49
C VAL A 295 14.50 -22.47 5.80
N ARG A 296 14.24 -23.78 5.76
CA ARG A 296 14.17 -24.59 6.98
C ARG A 296 15.45 -24.51 7.80
N LYS A 297 16.60 -24.65 7.13
CA LYS A 297 17.90 -24.55 7.79
C LYS A 297 18.18 -23.15 8.35
N GLU A 298 17.87 -22.10 7.59
CA GLU A 298 18.06 -20.71 8.00
C GLU A 298 17.28 -20.38 9.27
N PHE A 299 16.06 -20.90 9.40
CA PHE A 299 15.15 -20.65 10.53
C PHE A 299 15.22 -21.73 11.62
N GLY A 300 16.14 -22.67 11.55
CA GLY A 300 16.34 -23.70 12.58
C GLY A 300 15.26 -24.77 12.63
N LEU A 301 14.42 -24.88 11.60
CA LEU A 301 13.41 -25.93 11.52
C LEU A 301 14.02 -27.29 11.20
N ALA A 302 13.42 -28.36 11.69
CA ALA A 302 13.79 -29.72 11.33
C ALA A 302 13.55 -29.97 9.82
N LEU A 303 14.36 -30.88 9.24
CA LEU A 303 14.08 -31.37 7.89
C LEU A 303 12.73 -32.12 7.90
N SER A 304 11.84 -31.71 7.02
CA SER A 304 10.49 -32.25 6.93
C SER A 304 10.09 -32.51 5.48
N ARG A 305 9.27 -33.55 5.27
CA ARG A 305 8.60 -33.81 4.01
C ARG A 305 7.17 -33.22 3.95
N GLY A 306 6.74 -32.59 5.03
CA GLY A 306 5.45 -31.88 5.10
C GLY A 306 5.50 -30.50 4.49
N PRO A 307 4.35 -29.87 4.30
CA PRO A 307 4.25 -28.52 3.72
C PRO A 307 4.83 -27.46 4.67
N LEU A 308 5.47 -26.45 4.08
CA LEU A 308 5.94 -25.26 4.77
C LEU A 308 4.98 -24.09 4.53
N PHE A 309 4.45 -23.52 5.61
CA PHE A 309 3.55 -22.37 5.60
C PHE A 309 4.33 -21.10 6.01
N GLY A 310 4.30 -20.07 5.18
CA GLY A 310 4.90 -18.77 5.47
C GLY A 310 3.84 -17.74 5.84
N LEU A 311 4.15 -16.83 6.77
CA LEU A 311 3.40 -15.60 7.01
C LEU A 311 4.39 -14.43 7.01
N VAL A 312 4.21 -13.51 6.05
CA VAL A 312 5.03 -12.29 5.91
C VAL A 312 4.10 -11.09 6.00
N ALA A 313 4.03 -10.45 7.18
CA ALA A 313 3.08 -9.37 7.41
C ALA A 313 3.48 -8.49 8.60
N ARG A 314 2.88 -7.30 8.71
CA ARG A 314 2.85 -6.56 9.97
C ARG A 314 2.10 -7.40 11.03
N LEU A 315 2.64 -7.49 12.22
CA LEU A 315 2.06 -8.28 13.32
C LEU A 315 0.98 -7.45 14.05
N VAL A 316 -0.14 -7.25 13.38
CA VAL A 316 -1.29 -6.47 13.87
C VAL A 316 -2.58 -7.28 13.78
N HIS A 317 -3.59 -6.91 14.57
CA HIS A 317 -4.87 -7.60 14.62
C HIS A 317 -5.54 -7.73 13.24
N GLN A 318 -5.40 -6.72 12.39
CA GLN A 318 -5.89 -6.74 11.01
C GLN A 318 -5.42 -7.97 10.24
N LYS A 319 -4.16 -8.39 10.44
CA LYS A 319 -3.54 -9.49 9.68
C LYS A 319 -3.87 -10.89 10.19
N GLY A 320 -4.64 -11.00 11.27
CA GLY A 320 -5.12 -12.29 11.78
C GLY A 320 -4.04 -13.17 12.35
N VAL A 321 -2.98 -12.60 12.96
CA VAL A 321 -1.88 -13.34 13.58
C VAL A 321 -2.38 -14.26 14.68
N ASP A 322 -3.39 -13.85 15.44
CA ASP A 322 -4.10 -14.66 16.43
C ASP A 322 -4.72 -15.92 15.82
N LEU A 323 -5.31 -15.83 14.64
CA LEU A 323 -5.91 -16.98 13.95
C LEU A 323 -4.86 -18.00 13.54
N VAL A 324 -3.67 -17.55 13.16
CA VAL A 324 -2.54 -18.45 12.87
C VAL A 324 -2.03 -19.13 14.15
N LEU A 325 -1.92 -18.37 15.24
CA LEU A 325 -1.52 -18.92 16.55
C LEU A 325 -2.50 -19.97 17.07
N GLU A 326 -3.81 -19.75 16.90
CA GLU A 326 -4.85 -20.73 17.24
C GLU A 326 -4.78 -21.99 16.35
N ALA A 327 -4.41 -21.85 15.08
CA ALA A 327 -4.31 -22.96 14.14
C ALA A 327 -2.96 -23.70 14.22
N ALA A 328 -1.94 -23.11 14.84
CA ALA A 328 -0.53 -23.58 14.77
C ALA A 328 -0.34 -25.02 15.21
N ASP A 329 -0.88 -25.40 16.38
CA ASP A 329 -0.71 -26.76 16.91
C ASP A 329 -1.37 -27.80 16.00
N THR A 330 -2.52 -27.48 15.39
CA THR A 330 -3.20 -28.36 14.41
C THR A 330 -2.37 -28.55 13.15
N ILE A 331 -1.73 -27.48 12.64
CA ILE A 331 -0.85 -27.54 11.47
C ILE A 331 0.38 -28.42 11.77
N VAL A 332 1.01 -28.22 12.92
CA VAL A 332 2.20 -28.98 13.33
C VAL A 332 1.86 -30.45 13.55
N GLN A 333 0.76 -30.77 14.23
CA GLN A 333 0.30 -32.14 14.42
C GLN A 333 -0.02 -32.87 13.11
N ALA A 334 -0.44 -32.13 12.09
CA ALA A 334 -0.65 -32.67 10.74
C ALA A 334 0.64 -32.82 9.92
N GLY A 335 1.81 -32.49 10.50
CA GLY A 335 3.13 -32.61 9.87
C GLY A 335 3.54 -31.38 9.04
N GLY A 336 2.84 -30.25 9.17
CA GLY A 336 3.23 -28.98 8.57
C GLY A 336 4.23 -28.22 9.45
N GLN A 337 4.94 -27.27 8.83
CA GLN A 337 5.83 -26.33 9.52
C GLN A 337 5.40 -24.89 9.20
N ILE A 338 5.69 -23.97 10.12
CA ILE A 338 5.27 -22.57 10.04
C ILE A 338 6.48 -21.64 10.23
N ILE A 339 6.60 -20.64 9.35
CA ILE A 339 7.52 -19.52 9.53
C ILE A 339 6.72 -18.23 9.52
N VAL A 340 6.93 -17.39 10.53
CA VAL A 340 6.32 -16.05 10.62
C VAL A 340 7.43 -15.01 10.64
N THR A 341 7.37 -14.01 9.76
CA THR A 341 8.23 -12.82 9.83
C THR A 341 7.43 -11.54 9.82
N GLY A 342 7.87 -10.57 10.62
CA GLY A 342 7.27 -9.26 10.72
C GLY A 342 7.52 -8.57 12.05
N LYS A 343 7.04 -7.33 12.17
CA LYS A 343 7.00 -6.53 13.40
C LYS A 343 5.61 -5.97 13.64
N GLY A 344 5.26 -5.67 14.90
CA GLY A 344 4.00 -5.04 15.18
C GLY A 344 3.64 -4.94 16.65
N GLU A 345 2.45 -5.39 17.03
CA GLU A 345 1.97 -5.30 18.40
C GLU A 345 2.77 -6.23 19.33
N PRO A 346 3.30 -5.73 20.46
CA PRO A 346 4.12 -6.53 21.39
C PRO A 346 3.46 -7.84 21.87
N ARG A 347 2.13 -7.84 21.97
CA ARG A 347 1.37 -9.04 22.37
C ARG A 347 1.52 -10.17 21.34
N PHE A 348 1.50 -9.85 20.04
CA PHE A 348 1.66 -10.85 18.98
C PHE A 348 3.12 -11.29 18.87
N GLU A 349 4.06 -10.36 18.99
CA GLU A 349 5.49 -10.71 18.99
C GLU A 349 5.83 -11.70 20.13
N LYS A 350 5.29 -11.44 21.35
CA LYS A 350 5.46 -12.36 22.47
C LYS A 350 4.80 -13.71 22.22
N ALA A 351 3.54 -13.72 21.76
CA ALA A 351 2.80 -14.96 21.52
C ALA A 351 3.47 -15.85 20.45
N LEU A 352 4.08 -15.23 19.43
CA LEU A 352 4.85 -15.96 18.41
C LEU A 352 6.13 -16.59 18.97
N ARG A 353 6.89 -15.87 19.82
CA ARG A 353 8.05 -16.46 20.53
C ARG A 353 7.64 -17.61 21.46
N ASP A 354 6.51 -17.46 22.14
CA ASP A 354 5.98 -18.54 23.00
C ASP A 354 5.53 -19.76 22.16
N ALA A 355 5.01 -19.56 20.94
CA ALA A 355 4.66 -20.65 20.02
C ALA A 355 5.91 -21.37 19.47
N GLU A 356 6.94 -20.61 19.10
CA GLU A 356 8.25 -21.15 18.70
C GLU A 356 8.89 -21.97 19.82
N ALA A 357 8.87 -21.47 21.06
CA ALA A 357 9.43 -22.19 22.21
C ALA A 357 8.71 -23.52 22.50
N ARG A 358 7.39 -23.61 22.16
CA ARG A 358 6.64 -24.88 22.30
C ARG A 358 6.93 -25.89 21.19
N ASN A 359 7.24 -25.42 20.00
CA ASN A 359 7.42 -26.24 18.79
C ASN A 359 8.67 -25.86 18.00
N PRO A 360 9.87 -25.85 18.60
CA PRO A 360 11.07 -25.23 18.00
C PRO A 360 11.53 -25.87 16.69
N GLU A 361 11.17 -27.13 16.44
CA GLU A 361 11.50 -27.84 15.20
C GLU A 361 10.50 -27.57 14.06
N ASN A 362 9.30 -27.03 14.37
CA ASN A 362 8.21 -26.90 13.41
C ASN A 362 7.60 -25.51 13.33
N PHE A 363 8.00 -24.58 14.20
CA PHE A 363 7.53 -23.21 14.23
C PHE A 363 8.71 -22.25 14.42
N ALA A 364 8.84 -21.25 13.55
CA ALA A 364 9.87 -20.22 13.65
C ALA A 364 9.26 -18.82 13.57
N ALA A 365 9.77 -17.89 14.38
CA ALA A 365 9.30 -16.51 14.48
C ALA A 365 10.45 -15.50 14.34
N ALA A 366 10.54 -14.82 13.21
CA ALA A 366 11.50 -13.74 12.98
C ALA A 366 10.82 -12.38 13.20
N ILE A 367 11.08 -11.75 14.35
CA ILE A 367 10.47 -10.48 14.72
C ILE A 367 11.29 -9.32 14.12
N ARG A 368 11.23 -9.19 12.80
CA ARG A 368 11.95 -8.16 12.03
C ARG A 368 11.31 -7.95 10.66
N PHE A 369 11.72 -6.88 9.99
CA PHE A 369 11.44 -6.67 8.57
C PHE A 369 12.76 -6.79 7.79
N ASP A 370 12.78 -7.69 6.83
CA ASP A 370 13.87 -7.87 5.89
C ASP A 370 13.31 -8.32 4.54
N ASP A 371 13.53 -7.53 3.48
CA ASP A 371 13.00 -7.80 2.14
C ASP A 371 13.61 -9.08 1.56
N GLY A 372 14.91 -9.29 1.74
CA GLY A 372 15.57 -10.51 1.29
C GLY A 372 15.05 -11.76 1.98
N GLU A 373 14.79 -11.68 3.29
CA GLU A 373 14.17 -12.74 4.08
C GLU A 373 12.75 -13.04 3.60
N ALA A 374 11.95 -12.00 3.35
CA ALA A 374 10.60 -12.16 2.81
C ALA A 374 10.60 -12.91 1.47
N ARG A 375 11.51 -12.54 0.56
CA ARG A 375 11.69 -13.23 -0.73
C ARG A 375 12.08 -14.69 -0.57
N ARG A 376 13.02 -15.00 0.37
CA ARG A 376 13.40 -16.39 0.68
C ARG A 376 12.23 -17.17 1.27
N ILE A 377 11.46 -16.59 2.18
CA ILE A 377 10.27 -17.24 2.76
C ILE A 377 9.25 -17.55 1.67
N PHE A 378 8.92 -16.62 0.78
CA PHE A 378 8.02 -16.91 -0.36
C PHE A 378 8.58 -17.99 -1.29
N ALA A 379 9.88 -17.97 -1.55
CA ALA A 379 10.53 -19.00 -2.38
C ALA A 379 10.57 -20.37 -1.71
N GLY A 380 10.73 -20.44 -0.38
CA GLY A 380 10.81 -21.69 0.37
C GLY A 380 9.46 -22.26 0.81
N SER A 381 8.44 -21.40 0.99
CA SER A 381 7.13 -21.85 1.46
C SER A 381 6.30 -22.47 0.34
N ASP A 382 5.57 -23.54 0.65
CA ASP A 382 4.56 -24.12 -0.23
C ASP A 382 3.30 -23.30 -0.26
N PHE A 383 2.93 -22.74 0.88
CA PHE A 383 1.74 -21.94 1.10
C PHE A 383 2.06 -20.67 1.88
N THR A 384 1.33 -19.60 1.59
CA THR A 384 1.41 -18.33 2.33
C THR A 384 0.09 -18.05 3.05
N LEU A 385 0.16 -17.90 4.37
CA LEU A 385 -1.02 -17.64 5.21
C LEU A 385 -1.38 -16.15 5.19
N MET A 386 -2.64 -15.83 4.85
CA MET A 386 -3.16 -14.47 4.82
C MET A 386 -4.57 -14.38 5.45
N PRO A 387 -4.71 -14.67 6.74
CA PRO A 387 -5.99 -14.68 7.42
C PRO A 387 -6.46 -13.26 7.82
N SER A 388 -6.24 -12.29 6.95
CA SER A 388 -6.57 -10.89 7.20
C SER A 388 -8.07 -10.69 7.46
N ARG A 389 -8.41 -9.92 8.51
CA ARG A 389 -9.80 -9.54 8.80
C ARG A 389 -10.36 -8.62 7.73
N TYR A 390 -9.54 -7.79 7.18
CA TYR A 390 -9.78 -7.03 5.95
C TYR A 390 -8.45 -6.77 5.26
N GLU A 391 -8.45 -6.75 3.93
CA GLU A 391 -7.23 -6.58 3.13
C GLU A 391 -7.54 -5.69 1.93
N PRO A 392 -7.31 -4.37 2.01
CA PRO A 392 -7.68 -3.44 0.94
C PRO A 392 -7.18 -3.87 -0.44
N CYS A 393 -5.91 -4.22 -0.54
CA CYS A 393 -5.29 -4.80 -1.74
C CYS A 393 -4.58 -6.10 -1.40
N GLY A 394 -3.63 -6.02 -0.46
CA GLY A 394 -2.61 -7.04 -0.27
C GLY A 394 -1.60 -7.04 -1.42
N LEU A 395 -0.32 -7.13 -1.07
CA LEU A 395 0.76 -7.34 -2.04
C LEU A 395 1.38 -8.72 -1.83
N SER A 396 1.43 -9.19 -0.58
CA SER A 396 2.09 -10.44 -0.20
C SER A 396 1.56 -11.66 -0.94
N GLN A 397 0.24 -11.74 -1.23
CA GLN A 397 -0.33 -12.83 -2.03
C GLN A 397 0.13 -12.79 -3.50
N MET A 398 0.35 -11.61 -4.05
CA MET A 398 0.87 -11.47 -5.41
C MET A 398 2.34 -11.86 -5.46
N TYR A 399 3.13 -11.42 -4.47
CA TYR A 399 4.52 -11.85 -4.32
C TYR A 399 4.62 -13.37 -4.14
N ALA A 400 3.84 -13.93 -3.21
CA ALA A 400 3.81 -15.37 -2.95
C ALA A 400 3.52 -16.18 -4.22
N GLN A 401 2.51 -15.79 -4.99
CA GLN A 401 2.15 -16.45 -6.23
C GLN A 401 3.31 -16.41 -7.26
N LYS A 402 4.02 -15.29 -7.38
CA LYS A 402 5.21 -15.18 -8.24
C LYS A 402 6.31 -16.15 -7.84
N PHE A 403 6.44 -16.44 -6.56
CA PHE A 403 7.43 -17.37 -6.01
C PHE A 403 6.88 -18.79 -5.79
N ALA A 404 5.79 -19.16 -6.48
CA ALA A 404 5.16 -20.48 -6.38
C ALA A 404 4.73 -20.88 -4.96
N SER A 405 4.48 -19.93 -4.08
CA SER A 405 3.86 -20.13 -2.76
C SER A 405 2.37 -19.80 -2.87
N LEU A 406 1.51 -20.81 -2.69
CA LEU A 406 0.08 -20.66 -2.91
C LEU A 406 -0.58 -19.95 -1.70
N PRO A 407 -1.22 -18.78 -1.88
CA PRO A 407 -1.85 -18.07 -0.76
C PRO A 407 -3.07 -18.83 -0.24
N ILE A 408 -3.21 -18.83 1.08
CA ILE A 408 -4.43 -19.24 1.80
C ILE A 408 -4.98 -17.98 2.46
N GLY A 409 -5.91 -17.32 1.78
CA GLY A 409 -6.41 -15.99 2.15
C GLY A 409 -7.87 -16.00 2.56
N ARG A 410 -8.25 -15.02 3.42
CA ARG A 410 -9.66 -14.75 3.66
C ARG A 410 -10.27 -14.10 2.41
N GLN A 411 -11.53 -14.40 2.14
CA GLN A 411 -12.29 -13.82 1.04
C GLN A 411 -12.71 -12.38 1.36
N THR A 412 -11.78 -11.43 1.17
CA THR A 412 -11.97 -9.99 1.43
C THR A 412 -11.07 -9.15 0.53
N GLY A 413 -11.51 -7.94 0.17
CA GLY A 413 -10.76 -6.95 -0.57
C GLY A 413 -9.97 -7.51 -1.75
N GLY A 414 -8.72 -7.10 -1.89
CA GLY A 414 -7.86 -7.53 -2.99
C GLY A 414 -7.49 -9.02 -2.98
N LEU A 415 -7.61 -9.73 -1.85
CA LEU A 415 -7.42 -11.19 -1.83
C LEU A 415 -8.46 -11.89 -2.70
N SER A 416 -9.73 -11.42 -2.67
CA SER A 416 -10.82 -11.94 -3.50
C SER A 416 -10.61 -11.71 -5.01
N GLU A 417 -9.76 -10.75 -5.39
CA GLU A 417 -9.50 -10.40 -6.80
C GLU A 417 -8.23 -11.05 -7.34
N THR A 418 -7.30 -11.40 -6.46
CA THR A 418 -5.97 -11.87 -6.85
C THR A 418 -5.75 -13.37 -6.58
N ILE A 419 -6.64 -13.99 -5.82
CA ILE A 419 -6.62 -15.45 -5.57
C ILE A 419 -7.80 -16.08 -6.27
N VAL A 420 -7.52 -16.94 -7.24
CA VAL A 420 -8.53 -17.79 -7.87
C VAL A 420 -8.62 -19.09 -7.05
N ASP A 421 -9.74 -19.25 -6.34
CA ASP A 421 -9.91 -20.35 -5.39
C ASP A 421 -9.79 -21.74 -6.04
N GLY A 422 -8.87 -22.54 -5.51
CA GLY A 422 -8.58 -23.89 -6.05
C GLY A 422 -7.68 -23.90 -7.30
N GLU A 423 -7.27 -22.73 -7.81
CA GLU A 423 -6.40 -22.62 -8.99
C GLU A 423 -5.06 -21.94 -8.69
N THR A 424 -5.10 -20.76 -8.05
CA THR A 424 -3.87 -20.00 -7.72
C THR A 424 -3.63 -19.88 -6.22
N GLY A 425 -4.53 -20.44 -5.41
CA GLY A 425 -4.50 -20.45 -3.95
C GLY A 425 -5.83 -20.94 -3.39
N PHE A 426 -6.09 -20.64 -2.12
CA PHE A 426 -7.33 -21.04 -1.43
C PHE A 426 -7.94 -19.83 -0.75
N LEU A 427 -9.26 -19.68 -0.87
CA LEU A 427 -10.06 -18.69 -0.15
C LEU A 427 -10.90 -19.37 0.92
N PHE A 428 -11.03 -18.70 2.07
CA PHE A 428 -11.94 -19.09 3.14
C PHE A 428 -12.81 -17.89 3.58
N PRO A 429 -14.08 -18.09 3.99
CA PRO A 429 -15.03 -16.97 4.09
C PRO A 429 -14.89 -16.15 5.38
N GLU A 430 -14.69 -16.79 6.54
CA GLU A 430 -14.82 -16.13 7.84
C GLU A 430 -13.48 -15.86 8.52
N ALA A 431 -13.36 -14.74 9.24
CA ALA A 431 -12.19 -14.42 10.05
C ALA A 431 -12.15 -15.26 11.35
N SER A 432 -12.00 -16.57 11.22
CA SER A 432 -11.92 -17.53 12.34
C SER A 432 -10.85 -18.59 12.08
N ALA A 433 -10.27 -19.14 13.15
CA ALA A 433 -9.31 -20.23 13.05
C ALA A 433 -9.90 -21.48 12.40
N GLN A 434 -11.18 -21.77 12.65
CA GLN A 434 -11.88 -22.91 12.03
C GLN A 434 -11.99 -22.73 10.52
N SER A 435 -12.31 -21.53 10.05
CA SER A 435 -12.41 -21.22 8.62
C SER A 435 -11.03 -21.26 7.95
N LEU A 436 -9.99 -20.72 8.60
CA LEU A 436 -8.60 -20.82 8.15
C LEU A 436 -8.17 -22.30 8.04
N LEU A 437 -8.47 -23.13 9.06
CA LEU A 437 -8.16 -24.56 9.03
C LEU A 437 -8.86 -25.31 7.90
N SER A 438 -10.02 -24.84 7.42
CA SER A 438 -10.66 -25.42 6.23
C SER A 438 -9.81 -25.23 4.98
N GLY A 439 -9.25 -24.01 4.77
CA GLY A 439 -8.32 -23.73 3.70
C GLY A 439 -7.01 -24.53 3.82
N ILE A 440 -6.48 -24.64 5.04
CA ILE A 440 -5.26 -25.41 5.34
C ILE A 440 -5.45 -26.91 5.04
N ARG A 441 -6.59 -27.50 5.36
CA ARG A 441 -6.88 -28.91 4.99
C ARG A 441 -6.85 -29.12 3.48
N ARG A 442 -7.38 -28.17 2.70
CA ARG A 442 -7.32 -28.19 1.23
C ARG A 442 -5.86 -28.11 0.75
N ALA A 443 -5.04 -27.27 1.39
CA ALA A 443 -3.62 -27.15 1.11
C ALA A 443 -2.87 -28.47 1.37
N PHE A 444 -3.10 -29.15 2.50
CA PHE A 444 -2.53 -30.47 2.78
C PHE A 444 -2.94 -31.50 1.72
N SER A 445 -4.22 -31.54 1.34
CA SER A 445 -4.71 -32.43 0.28
C SER A 445 -4.01 -32.18 -1.06
N THR A 446 -3.83 -30.90 -1.43
CA THR A 446 -3.12 -30.48 -2.65
C THR A 446 -1.64 -30.85 -2.58
N PHE A 447 -1.00 -30.63 -1.44
CA PHE A 447 0.42 -30.98 -1.21
C PHE A 447 0.67 -32.49 -1.40
N GLY A 448 -0.28 -33.34 -0.99
CA GLY A 448 -0.24 -34.77 -1.21
C GLY A 448 -0.25 -35.23 -2.68
N SER A 449 -0.60 -34.33 -3.61
CA SER A 449 -0.58 -34.61 -5.06
C SER A 449 0.36 -33.67 -5.79
N LYS A 450 1.61 -34.10 -6.02
CA LYS A 450 2.63 -33.28 -6.71
C LYS A 450 2.15 -32.75 -8.06
N GLN A 451 1.42 -33.52 -8.84
CA GLN A 451 0.89 -33.08 -10.13
C GLN A 451 -0.12 -31.91 -9.95
N HIS A 452 -0.99 -32.01 -8.96
CA HIS A 452 -1.99 -30.96 -8.70
C HIS A 452 -1.32 -29.70 -8.15
N LEU A 453 -0.42 -29.83 -7.16
CA LEU A 453 0.35 -28.74 -6.58
C LEU A 453 1.14 -27.97 -7.66
N ASN A 454 1.87 -28.68 -8.51
CA ASN A 454 2.70 -28.07 -9.56
C ASN A 454 1.87 -27.32 -10.58
N ARG A 455 0.72 -27.86 -10.99
CA ARG A 455 -0.23 -27.16 -11.87
C ARG A 455 -0.74 -25.85 -11.24
N MET A 456 -1.12 -25.86 -9.96
CA MET A 456 -1.54 -24.64 -9.26
C MET A 456 -0.40 -23.62 -9.16
N ARG A 457 0.84 -24.07 -8.88
CA ARG A 457 2.03 -23.21 -8.86
C ARG A 457 2.28 -22.54 -10.21
N GLU A 458 2.18 -23.26 -11.32
CA GLU A 458 2.32 -22.72 -12.68
C GLU A 458 1.25 -21.67 -12.96
N GLN A 459 -0.01 -21.95 -12.62
CA GLN A 459 -1.10 -20.99 -12.77
C GLN A 459 -0.87 -19.73 -11.93
N ALA A 460 -0.42 -19.87 -10.69
CA ALA A 460 -0.11 -18.75 -9.80
C ALA A 460 1.04 -17.89 -10.36
N MET A 461 2.13 -18.50 -10.78
CA MET A 461 3.29 -17.79 -11.36
C MET A 461 2.95 -17.08 -12.67
N SER A 462 1.98 -17.58 -13.43
CA SER A 462 1.54 -17.00 -14.72
C SER A 462 0.73 -15.71 -14.55
N GLN A 463 0.24 -15.41 -13.36
CA GLN A 463 -0.58 -14.22 -13.11
C GLN A 463 0.20 -12.93 -13.42
N ARG A 464 -0.50 -11.94 -13.98
CA ARG A 464 0.09 -10.66 -14.41
C ARG A 464 -0.29 -9.54 -13.48
N TYR A 465 0.58 -9.26 -12.49
CA TYR A 465 0.38 -8.23 -11.48
C TYR A 465 1.21 -6.95 -11.73
N GLY A 466 1.82 -6.81 -12.92
CA GLY A 466 2.63 -5.62 -13.22
C GLY A 466 1.80 -4.33 -13.30
N TRP A 467 2.41 -3.21 -12.96
CA TRP A 467 1.80 -1.88 -12.88
C TRP A 467 1.17 -1.34 -14.16
N ARG A 468 1.48 -1.91 -15.34
CA ARG A 468 0.93 -1.44 -16.63
C ARG A 468 -0.61 -1.41 -16.67
N HIS A 469 -1.26 -2.41 -16.07
CA HIS A 469 -2.72 -2.48 -16.06
C HIS A 469 -3.29 -1.37 -15.16
N SER A 470 -2.79 -1.27 -13.95
CA SER A 470 -3.21 -0.25 -12.98
C SER A 470 -2.96 1.16 -13.50
N ALA A 471 -1.79 1.42 -14.11
CA ALA A 471 -1.47 2.71 -14.71
C ALA A 471 -2.42 3.11 -15.84
N ARG A 472 -2.85 2.16 -16.69
CA ARG A 472 -3.88 2.44 -17.72
C ARG A 472 -5.21 2.83 -17.10
N ASN A 473 -5.65 2.13 -16.06
CA ASN A 473 -6.90 2.44 -15.37
C ASN A 473 -6.84 3.83 -14.71
N TYR A 474 -5.72 4.19 -14.07
CA TYR A 474 -5.50 5.53 -13.54
C TYR A 474 -5.47 6.59 -14.66
N GLY A 475 -4.79 6.32 -15.78
CA GLY A 475 -4.78 7.24 -16.92
C GLY A 475 -6.17 7.52 -17.49
N GLN A 476 -7.02 6.49 -17.61
CA GLN A 476 -8.42 6.63 -18.02
C GLN A 476 -9.22 7.43 -16.99
N LEU A 477 -9.04 7.16 -15.70
CA LEU A 477 -9.68 7.91 -14.63
C LEU A 477 -9.29 9.38 -14.67
N TYR A 478 -8.00 9.70 -14.78
CA TYR A 478 -7.52 11.08 -14.84
C TYR A 478 -8.15 11.84 -16.01
N ALA A 479 -8.19 11.22 -17.18
CA ALA A 479 -8.84 11.82 -18.35
C ALA A 479 -10.34 12.09 -18.11
N SER A 480 -11.03 11.21 -17.39
CA SER A 480 -12.46 11.40 -17.08
C SER A 480 -12.74 12.43 -16.00
N VAL A 481 -11.81 12.64 -15.07
CA VAL A 481 -11.94 13.59 -13.95
C VAL A 481 -11.53 14.99 -14.35
N ALA A 482 -10.63 15.13 -15.33
CA ALA A 482 -10.18 16.41 -15.87
C ALA A 482 -11.06 16.95 -17.01
N ALA A 483 -11.97 16.13 -17.57
CA ALA A 483 -12.92 16.52 -18.62
C ALA A 483 -14.08 17.33 -18.06
#